data_46e76bbbef526d382ff4d7e59bc26db2
#
_entry.id   46e76bbbef526d382ff4d7e59bc26db2
#
_cell.length_a   1.000
_cell.length_b   1.000
_cell.length_c   1.000
_cell.angle_alpha   90.00
_cell.angle_beta   90.00
_cell.angle_gamma   90.00
#
_symmetry.space_group_name_H-M   'P 1'
#
loop_
_entity.id
_entity.type
_entity.pdbx_description
1 polymer ?
#
loop_
_entity_poly.entity_id
_entity_poly.type
_entity_poly.pdbx_seq_one_letter_code
_entity_poly.pdbx_strand_id
1 'polypeptide(L)'
;MLYNSPVHLFNARMSKSVCLFNREDLAKVYLPVGQMLQIDRVLSIEGPEIHAEMDLVGHWVFPLHFPNDPVFPGCLLIEAAGQLVAIWGWHAQLKGNPRMAKVSANFLRPIIPEQGVITLKSKIQIKRHVVRGNVQVFAGGELAAEIEPVIVIVKE
;
A
#
# COMPACT_ATOMS: atom_id res chain seq x y z
N MET A 1 -17.22 -5.59 -55.25
CA MET A 1 -17.33 -6.51 -54.12
C MET A 1 -16.62 -5.88 -52.93
N LEU A 2 -17.39 -5.37 -52.01
CA LEU A 2 -16.88 -4.68 -50.78
C LEU A 2 -16.79 -5.70 -49.67
N TYR A 3 -15.58 -6.02 -49.20
CA TYR A 3 -15.39 -6.79 -47.97
C TYR A 3 -15.41 -5.83 -46.76
N ASN A 4 -16.52 -5.87 -46.07
CA ASN A 4 -16.63 -5.25 -44.76
C ASN A 4 -16.04 -6.23 -43.73
N SER A 5 -14.91 -5.87 -43.13
CA SER A 5 -14.41 -6.52 -41.91
C SER A 5 -14.93 -5.79 -40.69
N PRO A 6 -15.59 -6.48 -39.74
CA PRO A 6 -16.00 -5.85 -38.51
C PRO A 6 -14.77 -5.66 -37.63
N VAL A 7 -14.52 -4.40 -37.28
CA VAL A 7 -13.56 -4.01 -36.24
C VAL A 7 -14.15 -4.50 -34.91
N HIS A 8 -13.60 -5.56 -34.37
CA HIS A 8 -13.87 -5.97 -33.01
C HIS A 8 -13.31 -4.92 -32.05
N LEU A 9 -14.18 -4.05 -31.58
CA LEU A 9 -13.96 -3.25 -30.41
C LEU A 9 -13.74 -4.20 -29.22
N PHE A 10 -12.47 -4.45 -28.89
CA PHE A 10 -12.10 -5.00 -27.61
C PHE A 10 -12.43 -3.97 -26.52
N ASN A 11 -13.65 -4.02 -26.02
CA ASN A 11 -14.01 -3.39 -24.74
C ASN A 11 -13.23 -4.14 -23.66
N ALA A 12 -12.03 -3.67 -23.37
CA ALA A 12 -11.36 -3.96 -22.11
C ALA A 12 -12.20 -3.30 -20.99
N ARG A 13 -13.23 -4.00 -20.54
CA ARG A 13 -13.80 -3.76 -19.22
C ARG A 13 -12.66 -4.01 -18.25
N MET A 14 -12.00 -2.94 -17.83
CA MET A 14 -11.21 -2.95 -16.61
C MET A 14 -12.17 -3.39 -15.50
N SER A 15 -12.05 -4.64 -15.10
CA SER A 15 -12.66 -5.17 -13.89
C SER A 15 -12.19 -4.23 -12.78
N LYS A 16 -13.09 -3.39 -12.25
CA LYS A 16 -12.86 -2.72 -10.98
C LYS A 16 -12.70 -3.85 -9.98
N SER A 17 -11.47 -4.16 -9.62
CA SER A 17 -11.21 -5.09 -8.52
C SER A 17 -12.00 -4.58 -7.32
N VAL A 18 -12.90 -5.42 -6.81
CA VAL A 18 -13.69 -5.07 -5.65
C VAL A 18 -12.72 -4.93 -4.49
N CYS A 19 -12.46 -3.71 -4.06
CA CYS A 19 -11.63 -3.42 -2.90
C CYS A 19 -12.54 -3.10 -1.69
N LEU A 20 -12.04 -3.37 -0.50
CA LEU A 20 -12.73 -3.04 0.75
C LEU A 20 -12.76 -1.52 0.97
N PHE A 21 -11.63 -0.85 0.76
CA PHE A 21 -11.48 0.61 0.82
C PHE A 21 -10.68 1.10 -0.36
N ASN A 22 -11.15 2.15 -1.00
CA ASN A 22 -10.40 2.90 -2.01
C ASN A 22 -9.72 4.13 -1.38
N ARG A 23 -9.00 4.90 -2.19
CA ARG A 23 -8.28 6.08 -1.73
C ARG A 23 -9.18 7.16 -1.13
N GLU A 24 -10.41 7.32 -1.62
CA GLU A 24 -11.38 8.28 -1.07
C GLU A 24 -11.87 7.86 0.31
N ASP A 25 -12.06 6.55 0.52
CA ASP A 25 -12.40 6.00 1.84
C ASP A 25 -11.26 6.21 2.83
N LEU A 26 -10.02 5.97 2.40
CA LEU A 26 -8.83 6.15 3.22
C LEU A 26 -8.57 7.61 3.60
N ALA A 27 -9.01 8.57 2.79
CA ALA A 27 -8.92 9.99 3.13
C ALA A 27 -9.75 10.39 4.37
N LYS A 28 -10.68 9.54 4.81
CA LYS A 28 -11.50 9.74 6.02
C LYS A 28 -10.85 9.14 7.27
N VAL A 29 -9.79 8.36 7.12
CA VAL A 29 -9.01 7.79 8.22
C VAL A 29 -7.97 8.81 8.67
N TYR A 30 -7.54 8.74 9.93
CA TYR A 30 -6.41 9.55 10.39
C TYR A 30 -5.10 9.05 9.79
N LEU A 31 -4.82 9.50 8.58
CA LEU A 31 -3.65 9.16 7.77
C LEU A 31 -3.08 10.43 7.14
N PRO A 32 -1.83 10.40 6.70
CA PRO A 32 -1.32 11.43 5.78
C PRO A 32 -2.20 11.55 4.54
N VAL A 33 -2.24 12.73 3.96
CA VAL A 33 -3.06 13.03 2.78
C VAL A 33 -2.21 13.38 1.56
N GLY A 34 -2.82 13.48 0.40
CA GLY A 34 -2.16 13.87 -0.84
C GLY A 34 -1.04 12.89 -1.19
N GLN A 35 0.13 13.41 -1.54
CA GLN A 35 1.28 12.61 -1.97
C GLN A 35 1.89 11.73 -0.86
N MET A 36 1.62 12.05 0.41
CA MET A 36 2.09 11.23 1.53
C MET A 36 1.23 9.99 1.76
N LEU A 37 -0.01 9.96 1.31
CA LEU A 37 -0.83 8.75 1.35
C LEU A 37 -0.31 7.76 0.29
N GLN A 38 0.30 6.68 0.76
CA GLN A 38 0.93 5.68 -0.10
C GLN A 38 -0.02 4.56 -0.51
N ILE A 39 -0.94 4.16 0.36
CA ILE A 39 -1.88 3.07 0.08
C ILE A 39 -2.97 3.57 -0.87
N ASP A 40 -3.14 2.91 -2.02
CA ASP A 40 -4.18 3.26 -2.98
C ASP A 40 -5.50 2.53 -2.72
N ARG A 41 -5.42 1.28 -2.26
CA ARG A 41 -6.61 0.49 -1.90
C ARG A 41 -6.29 -0.63 -0.93
N VAL A 42 -7.24 -0.92 -0.07
CA VAL A 42 -7.24 -2.10 0.79
C VAL A 42 -8.12 -3.15 0.16
N LEU A 43 -7.58 -4.33 -0.07
CA LEU A 43 -8.31 -5.44 -0.70
C LEU A 43 -9.15 -6.21 0.31
N SER A 44 -8.56 -6.52 1.48
CA SER A 44 -9.24 -7.26 2.53
C SER A 44 -8.64 -6.99 3.91
N ILE A 45 -9.48 -7.14 4.93
CA ILE A 45 -9.08 -7.25 6.34
C ILE A 45 -9.84 -8.45 6.92
N GLU A 46 -9.10 -9.47 7.36
CA GLU A 46 -9.65 -10.71 7.91
C GLU A 46 -8.92 -11.03 9.21
N GLY A 47 -9.57 -10.75 10.33
CA GLY A 47 -8.96 -10.89 11.65
C GLY A 47 -7.68 -10.05 11.77
N PRO A 48 -6.52 -10.67 12.06
CA PRO A 48 -5.25 -9.95 12.17
C PRO A 48 -4.59 -9.64 10.82
N GLU A 49 -5.15 -10.11 9.71
CA GLU A 49 -4.53 -9.98 8.39
C GLU A 49 -5.11 -8.81 7.61
N ILE A 50 -4.24 -8.05 6.94
CA ILE A 50 -4.60 -6.95 6.04
C ILE A 50 -3.82 -7.07 4.74
N HIS A 51 -4.52 -6.90 3.61
CA HIS A 51 -3.93 -6.87 2.28
C HIS A 51 -4.28 -5.56 1.59
N ALA A 52 -3.29 -4.91 0.98
CA ALA A 52 -3.45 -3.65 0.28
C ALA A 52 -2.57 -3.58 -0.97
N GLU A 53 -2.83 -2.59 -1.80
CA GLU A 53 -2.07 -2.33 -3.02
C GLU A 53 -1.70 -0.86 -3.15
N MET A 54 -0.59 -0.65 -3.85
CA MET A 54 -0.12 0.66 -4.30
C MET A 54 0.16 0.62 -5.80
N ASP A 55 -0.27 1.66 -6.49
CA ASP A 55 0.00 1.84 -7.92
C ASP A 55 1.34 2.55 -8.11
N LEU A 56 2.21 1.97 -8.92
CA LEU A 56 3.51 2.54 -9.25
C LEU A 56 3.43 3.42 -10.50
N VAL A 57 2.52 3.12 -11.43
CA VAL A 57 2.39 3.86 -12.68
C VAL A 57 2.00 5.31 -12.42
N GLY A 58 2.84 6.23 -12.88
CA GLY A 58 2.64 7.67 -12.66
C GLY A 58 2.91 8.14 -11.24
N HIS A 59 3.50 7.32 -10.38
CA HIS A 59 3.85 7.75 -9.03
C HIS A 59 4.90 8.88 -9.07
N TRP A 60 4.61 9.96 -8.36
CA TRP A 60 5.37 11.21 -8.38
C TRP A 60 6.85 11.08 -8.02
N VAL A 61 7.22 10.03 -7.28
CA VAL A 61 8.57 9.89 -6.74
C VAL A 61 9.60 9.45 -7.77
N PHE A 62 9.21 8.69 -8.78
CA PHE A 62 10.16 8.10 -9.72
C PHE A 62 10.99 9.09 -10.52
N PRO A 63 10.45 10.22 -11.03
CA PRO A 63 11.27 11.22 -11.69
C PRO A 63 12.32 11.88 -10.77
N LEU A 64 12.12 11.76 -9.47
CA LEU A 64 12.95 12.38 -8.43
C LEU A 64 13.96 11.41 -7.81
N HIS A 65 13.68 10.09 -7.88
CA HIS A 65 14.46 9.08 -7.15
C HIS A 65 14.70 7.81 -8.00
N PHE A 66 15.60 7.78 -8.94
CA PHE A 66 16.49 8.83 -9.41
C PHE A 66 16.13 9.19 -10.87
N PRO A 67 16.47 10.38 -11.42
CA PRO A 67 16.00 10.81 -12.74
C PRO A 67 16.29 9.82 -13.88
N ASN A 68 17.44 9.15 -13.87
CA ASN A 68 17.83 8.19 -14.90
C ASN A 68 17.87 6.73 -14.42
N ASP A 69 17.48 6.48 -13.18
CA ASP A 69 17.44 5.17 -12.54
C ASP A 69 16.31 5.14 -11.50
N PRO A 70 15.04 5.07 -11.96
CA PRO A 70 13.89 5.20 -11.09
C PRO A 70 13.73 3.97 -10.18
N VAL A 71 13.86 4.20 -8.89
CA VAL A 71 13.67 3.20 -7.83
C VAL A 71 12.76 3.78 -6.76
N PHE A 72 11.83 2.99 -6.26
CA PHE A 72 10.95 3.43 -5.18
C PHE A 72 11.74 3.59 -3.88
N PRO A 73 11.67 4.73 -3.19
CA PRO A 73 12.45 4.96 -1.96
C PRO A 73 12.04 4.03 -0.83
N GLY A 74 13.00 3.43 -0.17
CA GLY A 74 12.75 2.59 1.01
C GLY A 74 12.04 3.33 2.14
N CYS A 75 12.32 4.62 2.33
CA CYS A 75 11.63 5.44 3.34
C CYS A 75 10.12 5.57 3.08
N LEU A 76 9.68 5.62 1.82
CA LEU A 76 8.25 5.62 1.47
C LEU A 76 7.61 4.24 1.62
N LEU A 77 8.36 3.16 1.47
CA LEU A 77 7.87 1.82 1.83
C LEU A 77 7.67 1.67 3.34
N ILE A 78 8.55 2.25 4.14
CA ILE A 78 8.39 2.31 5.60
C ILE A 78 7.13 3.09 5.95
N GLU A 79 6.90 4.23 5.31
CA GLU A 79 5.67 5.02 5.48
C GLU A 79 4.43 4.21 5.08
N ALA A 80 4.45 3.54 3.93
CA ALA A 80 3.36 2.69 3.47
C ALA A 80 3.05 1.55 4.46
N ALA A 81 4.08 0.92 5.01
CA ALA A 81 3.92 -0.11 6.03
C ALA A 81 3.28 0.42 7.32
N GLY A 82 3.68 1.60 7.76
CA GLY A 82 3.06 2.29 8.90
C GLY A 82 1.58 2.61 8.65
N GLN A 83 1.26 3.12 7.47
CA GLN A 83 -0.12 3.40 7.06
C GLN A 83 -0.98 2.14 7.04
N LEU A 84 -0.46 1.02 6.53
CA LEU A 84 -1.16 -0.25 6.50
C LEU A 84 -1.56 -0.71 7.91
N VAL A 85 -0.64 -0.63 8.86
CA VAL A 85 -0.89 -0.99 10.27
C VAL A 85 -1.89 -0.01 10.93
N ALA A 86 -1.78 1.29 10.63
CA ALA A 86 -2.72 2.31 11.12
C ALA A 86 -4.14 2.10 10.57
N ILE A 87 -4.28 1.73 9.31
CA ILE A 87 -5.57 1.40 8.69
C ILE A 87 -6.23 0.21 9.39
N TRP A 88 -5.45 -0.85 9.67
CA TRP A 88 -5.96 -1.98 10.42
C TRP A 88 -6.45 -1.57 11.82
N GLY A 89 -5.65 -0.75 12.53
CA GLY A 89 -6.01 -0.23 13.85
C GLY A 89 -7.31 0.59 13.83
N TRP A 90 -7.48 1.44 12.83
CA TRP A 90 -8.70 2.19 12.64
C TRP A 90 -9.91 1.26 12.38
N HIS A 91 -9.75 0.28 11.50
CA HIS A 91 -10.80 -0.70 11.22
C HIS A 91 -11.17 -1.53 12.46
N ALA A 92 -10.18 -1.86 13.29
CA ALA A 92 -10.38 -2.53 14.58
C ALA A 92 -10.92 -1.59 15.68
N GLN A 93 -11.26 -0.35 15.34
CA GLN A 93 -11.83 0.67 16.22
C GLN A 93 -10.92 1.06 17.42
N LEU A 94 -9.62 0.98 17.24
CA LEU A 94 -8.68 1.50 18.22
C LEU A 94 -8.78 3.02 18.28
N LYS A 95 -9.03 3.54 19.46
CA LYS A 95 -9.19 4.99 19.69
C LYS A 95 -7.84 5.65 19.97
N GLY A 96 -7.55 6.73 19.27
CA GLY A 96 -6.35 7.54 19.43
C GLY A 96 -5.58 7.70 18.11
N ASN A 97 -4.49 8.46 18.18
CA ASN A 97 -3.68 8.81 17.02
C ASN A 97 -2.50 7.87 16.88
N PRO A 98 -2.29 7.24 15.71
CA PRO A 98 -1.15 6.36 15.48
C PRO A 98 0.16 7.18 15.40
N ARG A 99 1.21 6.67 16.04
CA ARG A 99 2.57 7.20 15.94
C ARG A 99 3.54 6.04 15.78
N MET A 100 4.40 6.11 14.80
CA MET A 100 5.46 5.12 14.63
C MET A 100 6.53 5.33 15.70
N ALA A 101 6.69 4.34 16.57
CA ALA A 101 7.67 4.38 17.65
C ALA A 101 8.99 3.71 17.28
N LYS A 102 8.90 2.68 16.43
CA LYS A 102 10.05 1.90 15.97
C LYS A 102 9.73 1.27 14.62
N VAL A 103 10.76 1.02 13.83
CA VAL A 103 10.66 0.23 12.60
C VAL A 103 11.97 -0.51 12.35
N SER A 104 11.86 -1.75 11.85
CA SER A 104 12.96 -2.43 11.18
C SER A 104 12.55 -2.77 9.75
N ALA A 105 13.50 -2.73 8.82
CA ALA A 105 13.21 -2.96 7.42
C ALA A 105 14.39 -3.66 6.73
N ASN A 106 14.04 -4.64 5.89
CA ASN A 106 14.96 -5.29 4.96
C ASN A 106 14.46 -5.06 3.55
N PHE A 107 15.28 -4.42 2.72
CA PHE A 107 15.01 -4.20 1.31
C PHE A 107 15.76 -5.25 0.50
N LEU A 108 15.02 -6.19 -0.08
CA LEU A 108 15.58 -7.38 -0.72
C LEU A 108 15.77 -7.19 -2.23
N ARG A 109 14.92 -6.38 -2.85
CA ARG A 109 14.92 -6.10 -4.29
C ARG A 109 14.51 -4.65 -4.56
N PRO A 110 15.07 -4.01 -5.60
CA PRO A 110 14.58 -2.70 -6.03
C PRO A 110 13.14 -2.81 -6.54
N ILE A 111 12.35 -1.77 -6.29
CA ILE A 111 11.00 -1.62 -6.83
C ILE A 111 11.05 -0.53 -7.89
N ILE A 112 10.64 -0.88 -9.11
CA ILE A 112 10.72 -0.04 -10.30
C ILE A 112 9.34 0.19 -10.93
N PRO A 113 9.14 1.27 -11.69
CA PRO A 113 7.81 1.63 -12.24
C PRO A 113 7.17 0.54 -13.09
N GLU A 114 7.97 -0.23 -13.82
CA GLU A 114 7.53 -1.28 -14.75
C GLU A 114 6.81 -2.44 -14.06
N GLN A 115 6.96 -2.57 -12.74
CA GLN A 115 6.25 -3.60 -11.95
C GLN A 115 4.77 -3.27 -11.74
N GLY A 116 4.35 -2.03 -12.04
CA GLY A 116 2.96 -1.60 -12.15
C GLY A 116 2.25 -1.46 -10.81
N VAL A 117 2.01 -2.55 -10.11
CA VAL A 117 1.31 -2.59 -8.82
C VAL A 117 2.14 -3.40 -7.84
N ILE A 118 2.27 -2.90 -6.62
CA ILE A 118 2.83 -3.66 -5.51
C ILE A 118 1.74 -4.02 -4.50
N THR A 119 1.90 -5.19 -3.90
CA THR A 119 1.00 -5.71 -2.87
C THR A 119 1.69 -5.68 -1.51
N LEU A 120 0.99 -5.18 -0.51
CA LEU A 120 1.41 -5.21 0.88
C LEU A 120 0.52 -6.16 1.66
N LYS A 121 1.12 -7.06 2.40
CA LYS A 121 0.41 -8.00 3.28
C LYS A 121 1.00 -7.91 4.68
N SER A 122 0.15 -7.90 5.68
CA SER A 122 0.62 -7.89 7.06
C SER A 122 -0.24 -8.76 7.95
N LYS A 123 0.40 -9.42 8.90
CA LYS A 123 -0.25 -10.00 10.07
C LYS A 123 0.00 -9.10 11.26
N ILE A 124 -1.08 -8.64 11.88
CA ILE A 124 -1.03 -7.65 12.95
C ILE A 124 -1.05 -8.36 14.31
N GLN A 125 -0.24 -7.83 15.22
CA GLN A 125 -0.26 -8.20 16.63
C GLN A 125 -0.54 -6.94 17.46
N ILE A 126 -1.46 -7.05 18.39
CA ILE A 126 -1.79 -5.95 19.30
C ILE A 126 -1.55 -6.36 20.74
N LYS A 127 -0.93 -5.48 21.52
CA LYS A 127 -0.81 -5.58 22.96
C LYS A 127 -1.04 -4.24 23.60
N ARG A 128 -2.15 -4.10 24.31
CA ARG A 128 -2.61 -2.82 24.89
C ARG A 128 -2.79 -1.77 23.79
N HIS A 129 -2.00 -0.69 23.81
CA HIS A 129 -2.01 0.40 22.82
C HIS A 129 -0.86 0.34 21.81
N VAL A 130 -0.15 -0.79 21.75
CA VAL A 130 0.94 -1.03 20.79
C VAL A 130 0.48 -2.00 19.73
N VAL A 131 0.57 -1.59 18.49
CA VAL A 131 0.21 -2.37 17.30
C VAL A 131 1.49 -2.66 16.50
N ARG A 132 1.73 -3.91 16.20
CA ARG A 132 2.89 -4.36 15.43
C ARG A 132 2.44 -5.01 14.14
N GLY A 133 3.06 -4.65 13.05
CA GLY A 133 2.89 -5.33 11.78
C GLY A 133 4.14 -6.12 11.40
N ASN A 134 3.92 -7.20 10.65
CA ASN A 134 4.96 -7.84 9.84
C ASN A 134 4.52 -7.67 8.39
N VAL A 135 5.02 -6.62 7.75
CA VAL A 135 4.60 -6.21 6.41
C VAL A 135 5.54 -6.81 5.37
N GLN A 136 4.96 -7.62 4.51
CA GLN A 136 5.65 -8.14 3.33
C GLN A 136 5.20 -7.35 2.09
N VAL A 137 6.16 -6.87 1.31
CA VAL A 137 5.95 -6.11 0.09
C VAL A 137 6.34 -6.95 -1.11
N PHE A 138 5.39 -7.19 -2.00
CA PHE A 138 5.58 -7.96 -3.22
C PHE A 138 5.52 -7.05 -4.44
N ALA A 139 6.51 -7.18 -5.32
CA ALA A 139 6.60 -6.46 -6.58
C ALA A 139 6.98 -7.45 -7.69
N GLY A 140 6.24 -7.42 -8.81
CA GLY A 140 6.47 -8.37 -9.90
C GLY A 140 6.34 -9.85 -9.48
N GLY A 141 5.50 -10.15 -8.48
CA GLY A 141 5.30 -11.50 -7.95
C GLY A 141 6.38 -11.99 -6.98
N GLU A 142 7.39 -11.18 -6.66
CA GLU A 142 8.51 -11.52 -5.78
C GLU A 142 8.50 -10.67 -4.51
N LEU A 143 8.96 -11.24 -3.40
CA LEU A 143 9.14 -10.51 -2.15
C LEU A 143 10.26 -9.48 -2.32
N ALA A 144 9.91 -8.20 -2.22
CA ALA A 144 10.81 -7.08 -2.42
C ALA A 144 11.29 -6.43 -1.11
N ALA A 145 10.46 -6.47 -0.06
CA ALA A 145 10.83 -5.93 1.24
C ALA A 145 10.05 -6.61 2.37
N GLU A 146 10.65 -6.59 3.56
CA GLU A 146 10.02 -6.97 4.82
C GLU A 146 10.19 -5.80 5.80
N ILE A 147 9.09 -5.31 6.35
CA ILE A 147 9.08 -4.12 7.21
C ILE A 147 8.24 -4.41 8.45
N GLU A 148 8.82 -4.14 9.62
CA GLU A 148 8.17 -4.38 10.90
C GLU A 148 7.95 -3.06 11.66
N PRO A 149 6.87 -2.32 11.35
CA PRO A 149 6.53 -1.11 12.10
C PRO A 149 5.93 -1.45 13.46
N VAL A 150 6.30 -0.65 14.45
CA VAL A 150 5.68 -0.62 15.77
C VAL A 150 4.97 0.70 15.93
N ILE A 151 3.65 0.66 15.96
CA ILE A 151 2.78 1.82 16.09
C ILE A 151 2.25 1.89 17.51
N VAL A 152 2.36 3.05 18.12
CA VAL A 152 1.73 3.36 19.40
C VAL A 152 0.49 4.21 19.16
N ILE A 153 -0.64 3.79 19.74
CA ILE A 153 -1.88 4.56 19.68
C ILE A 153 -1.88 5.50 20.88
N VAL A 154 -1.73 6.78 20.59
CA VAL A 154 -1.67 7.84 21.60
C VAL A 154 -3.08 8.38 21.80
N LYS A 155 -3.54 8.42 23.07
CA LYS A 155 -4.79 9.12 23.43
C LYS A 155 -4.54 10.62 23.39
N GLU A 156 -5.53 11.35 22.91
CA GLU A 156 -5.60 12.80 23.08
C GLU A 156 -5.83 13.18 24.54
#